data_8b8dd5eb830aaa042dfbbc7728763cd0
#
_entry.id   8b8dd5eb830aaa042dfbbc7728763cd0
#
_cell.length_a   1.000
_cell.length_b   1.000
_cell.length_c   1.000
_cell.angle_alpha   90.00
_cell.angle_beta   90.00
_cell.angle_gamma   90.00
#
_symmetry.space_group_name_H-M   'P 1'
#
loop_
_entity.id
_entity.type
_entity.pdbx_description
1 polymer ?
#
loop_
_entity_poly.entity_id
_entity_poly.type
_entity_poly.pdbx_seq_one_letter_code
_entity_poly.pdbx_strand_id
1 'polypeptide(L)'
;MDWSQLEAAVAACRACGLCESRRNTVFGGGNTGADWMVVGEAPGENEDREGQPFVGPAGELLDNMLRAVGRSRAGSGAQGAYIANVLKCRPPSNRNPQAAEVAQCAPYLARQVALLQPKLILAMGRFAVQSLLQSDEPIGKLRGRVHQYQGVPVIVTYHPAYLLRTPSDKAKAWADLCLALEQ
;
A
#
# COMPACT_ATOMS: atom_id res chain seq x y z
N MET A 1 -10.78 -16.04 -7.58
CA MET A 1 -11.15 -14.81 -8.32
C MET A 1 -9.96 -14.33 -9.13
N ASP A 2 -10.21 -13.93 -10.37
CA ASP A 2 -9.25 -13.18 -11.17
C ASP A 2 -9.30 -11.68 -10.80
N TRP A 3 -8.52 -10.84 -11.47
CA TRP A 3 -8.47 -9.40 -11.19
C TRP A 3 -9.85 -8.73 -11.29
N SER A 4 -10.59 -9.02 -12.35
CA SER A 4 -11.88 -8.40 -12.62
C SER A 4 -12.93 -8.79 -11.59
N GLN A 5 -12.97 -10.07 -11.24
CA GLN A 5 -13.88 -10.58 -10.22
C GLN A 5 -13.57 -10.01 -8.84
N LEU A 6 -12.27 -9.89 -8.51
CA LEU A 6 -11.83 -9.34 -7.24
C LEU A 6 -12.19 -7.85 -7.12
N GLU A 7 -11.97 -7.07 -8.18
CA GLU A 7 -12.34 -5.66 -8.22
C GLU A 7 -13.84 -5.46 -8.04
N ALA A 8 -14.65 -6.27 -8.71
CA ALA A 8 -16.10 -6.23 -8.57
C ALA A 8 -16.53 -6.60 -7.13
N ALA A 9 -15.89 -7.58 -6.52
CA ALA A 9 -16.16 -7.97 -5.14
C ALA A 9 -15.84 -6.85 -4.15
N VAL A 10 -14.73 -6.15 -4.35
CA VAL A 10 -14.35 -5.00 -3.52
C VAL A 10 -15.36 -3.85 -3.70
N ALA A 11 -15.73 -3.54 -4.94
CA ALA A 11 -16.69 -2.48 -5.22
C ALA A 11 -18.04 -2.69 -4.55
N ALA A 12 -18.47 -3.96 -4.43
CA ALA A 12 -19.75 -4.34 -3.82
C ALA A 12 -19.64 -4.67 -2.31
N CYS A 13 -18.44 -4.55 -1.72
CA CYS A 13 -18.19 -5.01 -0.36
C CYS A 13 -18.96 -4.21 0.69
N ARG A 14 -19.63 -4.93 1.61
CA ARG A 14 -20.32 -4.36 2.76
C ARG A 14 -19.96 -5.11 4.06
N ALA A 15 -18.75 -5.64 4.14
CA ALA A 15 -18.31 -6.51 5.24
C ALA A 15 -18.04 -5.77 6.55
N CYS A 16 -17.85 -4.46 6.51
CA CYS A 16 -17.64 -3.64 7.71
C CYS A 16 -18.33 -2.28 7.58
N GLY A 17 -18.36 -1.51 8.67
CA GLY A 17 -19.07 -0.22 8.73
C GLY A 17 -18.50 0.87 7.80
N LEU A 18 -17.31 0.73 7.26
CA LEU A 18 -16.75 1.71 6.33
C LEU A 18 -17.55 1.84 5.05
N CYS A 19 -18.34 0.84 4.68
CA CYS A 19 -19.20 0.91 3.51
C CYS A 19 -20.31 1.98 3.65
N GLU A 20 -20.64 2.37 4.88
CA GLU A 20 -21.69 3.35 5.15
C GLU A 20 -21.23 4.80 4.86
N SER A 21 -19.94 5.09 5.05
CA SER A 21 -19.40 6.46 4.96
C SER A 21 -18.54 6.71 3.73
N ARG A 22 -18.08 5.68 3.04
CA ARG A 22 -17.27 5.85 1.83
C ARG A 22 -18.08 6.43 0.67
N ARG A 23 -17.42 7.17 -0.21
CA ARG A 23 -17.97 7.51 -1.55
C ARG A 23 -17.66 6.42 -2.56
N ASN A 24 -16.39 6.06 -2.66
CA ASN A 24 -15.90 5.00 -3.54
C ASN A 24 -15.05 4.01 -2.76
N THR A 25 -15.02 2.76 -3.22
CA THR A 25 -13.93 1.86 -2.86
C THR A 25 -12.68 2.25 -3.63
N VAL A 26 -11.52 1.98 -3.05
CA VAL A 26 -10.22 2.19 -3.69
C VAL A 26 -9.53 0.84 -3.78
N PHE A 27 -9.69 0.18 -4.91
CA PHE A 27 -9.20 -1.18 -5.12
C PHE A 27 -7.68 -1.25 -5.13
N GLY A 28 -7.06 -0.36 -5.87
CA GLY A 28 -5.65 -0.30 -6.15
C GLY A 28 -5.43 0.28 -7.53
N GLY A 29 -4.19 0.46 -7.93
CA GLY A 29 -3.87 1.01 -9.24
C GLY A 29 -2.46 0.70 -9.68
N GLY A 30 -2.25 0.62 -10.97
CA GLY A 30 -0.99 0.32 -11.58
C GLY A 30 -1.09 -0.85 -12.55
N ASN A 31 0.04 -1.31 -13.02
CA ASN A 31 0.11 -2.40 -13.98
C ASN A 31 0.07 -3.76 -13.27
N THR A 32 -0.82 -4.65 -13.68
CA THR A 32 -0.95 -6.00 -13.09
C THR A 32 0.21 -6.94 -13.46
N GLY A 33 1.13 -6.49 -14.29
CA GLY A 33 2.40 -7.17 -14.59
C GLY A 33 3.61 -6.52 -13.90
N ALA A 34 3.39 -5.67 -12.89
CA ALA A 34 4.47 -5.00 -12.17
C ALA A 34 5.22 -5.96 -11.25
N ASP A 35 6.54 -5.77 -11.11
CA ASP A 35 7.38 -6.57 -10.21
C ASP A 35 7.31 -6.09 -8.76
N TRP A 36 6.95 -4.84 -8.52
CA TRP A 36 6.81 -4.28 -7.18
C TRP A 36 5.35 -4.05 -6.82
N MET A 37 5.03 -4.31 -5.57
CA MET A 37 3.76 -3.90 -4.96
C MET A 37 4.05 -2.93 -3.82
N VAL A 38 3.39 -1.79 -3.84
CA VAL A 38 3.47 -0.79 -2.77
C VAL A 38 2.19 -0.89 -1.95
N VAL A 39 2.32 -1.05 -0.65
CA VAL A 39 1.19 -1.21 0.27
C VAL A 39 1.17 -0.08 1.28
N GLY A 40 0.11 0.71 1.27
CA GLY A 40 -0.17 1.75 2.23
C GLY A 40 -1.29 1.38 3.19
N GLU A 41 -1.75 2.36 3.96
CA GLU A 41 -2.72 2.15 5.05
C GLU A 41 -4.16 2.11 4.55
N ALA A 42 -4.68 3.24 4.11
CA ALA A 42 -6.09 3.43 3.78
C ALA A 42 -6.28 4.63 2.85
N PRO A 43 -7.41 4.66 2.10
CA PRO A 43 -7.76 5.84 1.31
C PRO A 43 -8.01 7.06 2.20
N GLY A 44 -7.51 8.22 1.76
CA GLY A 44 -7.87 9.51 2.32
C GLY A 44 -9.04 10.13 1.56
N GLU A 45 -9.28 11.44 1.79
CA GLU A 45 -10.39 12.15 1.17
C GLU A 45 -10.29 12.20 -0.36
N ASN A 46 -9.11 12.50 -0.89
CA ASN A 46 -8.92 12.59 -2.34
C ASN A 46 -9.08 11.23 -3.00
N GLU A 47 -8.55 10.18 -2.40
CA GLU A 47 -8.67 8.81 -2.88
C GLU A 47 -10.11 8.33 -2.89
N ASP A 48 -10.86 8.61 -1.82
CA ASP A 48 -12.27 8.28 -1.70
C ASP A 48 -13.11 8.98 -2.77
N ARG A 49 -12.79 10.24 -3.06
CA ARG A 49 -13.48 11.03 -4.08
C ARG A 49 -13.20 10.52 -5.50
N GLU A 50 -11.96 10.15 -5.79
CA GLU A 50 -11.51 9.76 -7.13
C GLU A 50 -11.54 8.25 -7.39
N GLY A 51 -11.59 7.43 -6.34
CA GLY A 51 -11.55 5.97 -6.47
C GLY A 51 -10.18 5.42 -6.82
N GLN A 52 -9.10 6.20 -6.67
CA GLN A 52 -7.73 5.81 -7.00
C GLN A 52 -6.81 5.95 -5.79
N PRO A 53 -5.79 5.07 -5.64
CA PRO A 53 -4.86 5.16 -4.52
C PRO A 53 -3.83 6.27 -4.72
N PHE A 54 -3.48 6.94 -3.65
CA PHE A 54 -2.38 7.91 -3.62
C PHE A 54 -2.49 9.00 -4.70
N VAL A 55 -3.53 9.82 -4.64
CA VAL A 55 -3.81 10.92 -5.59
C VAL A 55 -3.62 12.27 -4.93
N GLY A 56 -3.17 12.57 -3.87
CA GLY A 56 -2.90 13.86 -3.26
C GLY A 56 -1.41 14.13 -3.13
N PRO A 57 -1.00 15.07 -2.26
CA PRO A 57 0.40 15.39 -2.05
C PRO A 57 1.25 14.20 -1.64
N ALA A 58 0.74 13.30 -0.79
CA ALA A 58 1.43 12.06 -0.43
C ALA A 58 1.62 11.15 -1.66
N GLY A 59 0.66 11.13 -2.56
CA GLY A 59 0.76 10.39 -3.83
C GLY A 59 1.81 10.96 -4.77
N GLU A 60 1.94 12.29 -4.84
CA GLU A 60 2.99 12.94 -5.61
C GLU A 60 4.38 12.58 -5.08
N LEU A 61 4.55 12.58 -3.77
CA LEU A 61 5.80 12.16 -3.15
C LEU A 61 6.10 10.69 -3.46
N LEU A 62 5.11 9.81 -3.36
CA LEU A 62 5.28 8.40 -3.71
C LEU A 62 5.72 8.24 -5.16
N ASP A 63 5.07 8.93 -6.09
CA ASP A 63 5.45 8.87 -7.50
C ASP A 63 6.89 9.34 -7.74
N ASN A 64 7.33 10.37 -7.02
CA ASN A 64 8.71 10.84 -7.08
C ASN A 64 9.70 9.84 -6.48
N MET A 65 9.33 9.19 -5.37
CA MET A 65 10.13 8.13 -4.76
C MET A 65 10.31 6.95 -5.72
N LEU A 66 9.24 6.52 -6.38
CA LEU A 66 9.28 5.44 -7.36
C LEU A 66 10.12 5.82 -8.57
N ARG A 67 9.96 7.05 -9.08
CA ARG A 67 10.76 7.54 -10.21
C ARG A 67 12.24 7.53 -9.90
N ALA A 68 12.61 7.89 -8.67
CA ALA A 68 14.01 7.90 -8.23
C ALA A 68 14.67 6.50 -8.28
N VAL A 69 13.87 5.44 -8.22
CA VAL A 69 14.36 4.06 -8.34
C VAL A 69 13.97 3.41 -9.67
N GLY A 70 13.59 4.22 -10.66
CA GLY A 70 13.30 3.75 -12.02
C GLY A 70 11.96 3.05 -12.18
N ARG A 71 10.98 3.35 -11.33
CA ARG A 71 9.65 2.70 -11.38
C ARG A 71 8.53 3.71 -11.53
N SER A 72 7.38 3.25 -12.04
CA SER A 72 6.16 4.06 -12.12
C SER A 72 4.92 3.17 -12.09
N ARG A 73 3.77 3.79 -11.79
CA ARG A 73 2.46 3.11 -11.86
C ARG A 73 2.12 2.66 -13.27
N ALA A 74 2.59 3.37 -14.29
CA ALA A 74 2.36 3.05 -15.69
C ALA A 74 3.32 1.98 -16.23
N GLY A 75 4.43 1.72 -15.55
CA GLY A 75 5.44 0.77 -15.98
C GLY A 75 5.01 -0.68 -15.75
N SER A 76 5.68 -1.60 -16.43
CA SER A 76 5.48 -3.05 -16.27
C SER A 76 6.80 -3.72 -15.89
N GLY A 77 6.71 -4.95 -15.36
CA GLY A 77 7.88 -5.72 -14.97
C GLY A 77 8.79 -4.94 -14.02
N ALA A 78 10.07 -4.89 -14.33
CA ALA A 78 11.11 -4.21 -13.54
C ALA A 78 10.94 -2.69 -13.45
N GLN A 79 10.09 -2.09 -14.28
CA GLN A 79 9.81 -0.66 -14.26
C GLN A 79 8.44 -0.34 -13.65
N GLY A 80 7.71 -1.36 -13.23
CA GLY A 80 6.34 -1.23 -12.74
C GLY A 80 6.24 -1.21 -11.22
N ALA A 81 5.16 -0.55 -10.74
CA ALA A 81 4.71 -0.60 -9.36
C ALA A 81 3.18 -0.67 -9.35
N TYR A 82 2.63 -1.65 -8.64
CA TYR A 82 1.19 -1.73 -8.35
C TYR A 82 0.98 -1.20 -6.93
N ILE A 83 0.01 -0.31 -6.76
CA ILE A 83 -0.22 0.38 -5.50
C ILE A 83 -1.57 -0.02 -4.92
N ALA A 84 -1.58 -0.41 -3.66
CA ALA A 84 -2.79 -0.77 -2.94
C ALA A 84 -2.68 -0.35 -1.46
N ASN A 85 -3.82 -0.27 -0.79
CA ASN A 85 -3.87 -0.05 0.65
C ASN A 85 -4.42 -1.31 1.34
N VAL A 86 -4.11 -1.44 2.62
CA VAL A 86 -4.68 -2.49 3.49
C VAL A 86 -6.19 -2.38 3.54
N LEU A 87 -6.72 -1.16 3.76
CA LEU A 87 -8.15 -0.89 3.67
C LEU A 87 -8.53 -0.42 2.27
N LYS A 88 -9.69 -0.86 1.79
CA LYS A 88 -10.24 -0.46 0.49
C LYS A 88 -11.23 0.70 0.60
N CYS A 89 -11.53 1.14 1.80
CA CYS A 89 -12.49 2.21 2.08
C CYS A 89 -11.88 3.22 3.06
N ARG A 90 -12.22 4.49 2.86
CA ARG A 90 -11.78 5.58 3.74
C ARG A 90 -12.41 5.46 5.13
N PRO A 91 -11.62 5.46 6.21
CA PRO A 91 -12.17 5.64 7.56
C PRO A 91 -12.72 7.07 7.75
N PRO A 92 -13.83 7.25 8.49
CA PRO A 92 -14.40 8.57 8.75
C PRO A 92 -13.36 9.53 9.34
N SER A 93 -13.30 10.75 8.80
CA SER A 93 -12.35 11.80 9.22
C SER A 93 -10.88 11.36 9.17
N ASN A 94 -10.55 10.42 8.30
CA ASN A 94 -9.18 9.89 8.15
C ASN A 94 -8.61 9.32 9.46
N ARG A 95 -9.47 8.79 10.34
CA ARG A 95 -9.00 8.14 11.56
C ARG A 95 -8.18 6.88 11.24
N ASN A 96 -7.46 6.39 12.23
CA ASN A 96 -6.71 5.15 12.08
C ASN A 96 -7.63 3.95 11.80
N PRO A 97 -7.17 2.98 11.03
CA PRO A 97 -7.89 1.72 10.85
C PRO A 97 -8.15 1.00 12.19
N GLN A 98 -9.31 0.39 12.29
CA GLN A 98 -9.65 -0.50 13.41
C GLN A 98 -9.29 -1.95 13.06
N ALA A 99 -8.92 -2.73 14.06
CA ALA A 99 -8.51 -4.13 13.85
C ALA A 99 -9.58 -4.96 13.13
N ALA A 100 -10.86 -4.75 13.46
CA ALA A 100 -11.96 -5.46 12.80
C ALA A 100 -12.08 -5.08 11.31
N GLU A 101 -11.83 -3.82 10.97
CA GLU A 101 -11.84 -3.35 9.59
C GLU A 101 -10.69 -3.97 8.78
N VAL A 102 -9.50 -3.99 9.36
CA VAL A 102 -8.34 -4.63 8.74
C VAL A 102 -8.59 -6.12 8.50
N ALA A 103 -9.16 -6.82 9.47
CA ALA A 103 -9.47 -8.24 9.35
C ALA A 103 -10.45 -8.52 8.21
N GLN A 104 -11.46 -7.67 8.01
CA GLN A 104 -12.43 -7.84 6.94
C GLN A 104 -11.82 -7.54 5.55
N CYS A 105 -10.88 -6.60 5.45
CA CYS A 105 -10.22 -6.24 4.20
C CYS A 105 -9.03 -7.13 3.84
N ALA A 106 -8.40 -7.78 4.82
CA ALA A 106 -7.18 -8.56 4.61
C ALA A 106 -7.25 -9.58 3.47
N PRO A 107 -8.36 -10.32 3.27
CA PRO A 107 -8.45 -11.28 2.17
C PRO A 107 -8.32 -10.65 0.78
N TYR A 108 -8.74 -9.41 0.59
CA TYR A 108 -8.62 -8.72 -0.69
C TYR A 108 -7.16 -8.44 -1.04
N LEU A 109 -6.40 -7.88 -0.09
CA LEU A 109 -4.98 -7.63 -0.29
C LEU A 109 -4.20 -8.93 -0.52
N ALA A 110 -4.50 -9.97 0.27
CA ALA A 110 -3.88 -11.28 0.12
C ALA A 110 -4.10 -11.84 -1.29
N ARG A 111 -5.32 -11.69 -1.83
CA ARG A 111 -5.61 -12.14 -3.19
C ARG A 111 -4.91 -11.29 -4.25
N GLN A 112 -4.82 -9.99 -4.05
CA GLN A 112 -4.07 -9.12 -4.95
C GLN A 112 -2.59 -9.53 -5.02
N VAL A 113 -1.97 -9.83 -3.89
CA VAL A 113 -0.59 -10.32 -3.85
C VAL A 113 -0.46 -11.65 -4.61
N ALA A 114 -1.39 -12.58 -4.40
CA ALA A 114 -1.38 -13.87 -5.09
C ALA A 114 -1.54 -13.73 -6.60
N LEU A 115 -2.37 -12.78 -7.07
CA LEU A 115 -2.58 -12.53 -8.50
C LEU A 115 -1.41 -11.78 -9.14
N LEU A 116 -0.87 -10.78 -8.45
CA LEU A 116 0.23 -9.96 -8.96
C LEU A 116 1.54 -10.74 -9.02
N GLN A 117 1.78 -11.60 -8.04
CA GLN A 117 3.04 -12.31 -7.87
C GLN A 117 4.24 -11.36 -7.89
N PRO A 118 4.26 -10.31 -7.05
CA PRO A 118 5.35 -9.35 -7.08
C PRO A 118 6.66 -9.98 -6.62
N LYS A 119 7.76 -9.42 -7.07
CA LYS A 119 9.10 -9.80 -6.61
C LYS A 119 9.46 -9.14 -5.29
N LEU A 120 8.77 -8.03 -4.96
CA LEU A 120 9.00 -7.28 -3.74
C LEU A 120 7.73 -6.53 -3.34
N ILE A 121 7.48 -6.45 -2.03
CA ILE A 121 6.46 -5.58 -1.44
C ILE A 121 7.18 -4.47 -0.66
N LEU A 122 6.84 -3.21 -0.97
CA LEU A 122 7.24 -2.05 -0.18
C LEU A 122 6.08 -1.69 0.76
N ALA A 123 6.24 -1.96 2.05
CA ALA A 123 5.24 -1.67 3.07
C ALA A 123 5.50 -0.31 3.69
N MET A 124 4.54 0.60 3.58
CA MET A 124 4.68 1.99 3.98
C MET A 124 3.80 2.33 5.18
N GLY A 125 4.44 2.62 6.29
CA GLY A 125 3.77 3.07 7.49
C GLY A 125 3.32 1.94 8.41
N ARG A 126 3.02 2.31 9.65
CA ARG A 126 2.76 1.37 10.75
C ARG A 126 1.64 0.37 10.45
N PHE A 127 0.51 0.84 9.94
CA PHE A 127 -0.65 -0.04 9.75
C PHE A 127 -0.45 -1.04 8.61
N ALA A 128 0.20 -0.62 7.51
CA ALA A 128 0.57 -1.54 6.44
C ALA A 128 1.53 -2.62 6.95
N VAL A 129 2.53 -2.20 7.69
CA VAL A 129 3.55 -3.10 8.25
C VAL A 129 2.93 -4.08 9.24
N GLN A 130 2.10 -3.61 10.18
CA GLN A 130 1.43 -4.46 11.15
C GLN A 130 0.53 -5.49 10.48
N SER A 131 -0.19 -5.07 9.45
CA SER A 131 -1.09 -5.97 8.72
C SER A 131 -0.34 -7.08 7.99
N LEU A 132 0.76 -6.75 7.32
CA LEU A 132 1.53 -7.72 6.55
C LEU A 132 2.39 -8.62 7.42
N LEU A 133 3.05 -8.07 8.43
CA LEU A 133 4.03 -8.79 9.24
C LEU A 133 3.45 -9.35 10.54
N GLN A 134 2.21 -9.01 10.90
CA GLN A 134 1.58 -9.41 12.16
C GLN A 134 2.46 -9.03 13.36
N SER A 135 3.08 -7.86 13.32
CA SER A 135 3.98 -7.34 14.33
C SER A 135 3.54 -5.95 14.75
N ASP A 136 3.61 -5.65 16.05
CA ASP A 136 3.34 -4.34 16.62
C ASP A 136 4.62 -3.54 16.94
N GLU A 137 5.77 -4.06 16.53
CA GLU A 137 7.04 -3.35 16.68
C GLU A 137 7.04 -2.04 15.89
N PRO A 138 7.70 -0.99 16.41
CA PRO A 138 7.80 0.28 15.69
C PRO A 138 8.60 0.13 14.39
N ILE A 139 8.25 0.96 13.39
CA ILE A 139 8.90 0.96 12.07
C ILE A 139 10.43 1.09 12.21
N GLY A 140 10.91 1.92 13.12
CA GLY A 140 12.34 2.11 13.32
C GLY A 140 13.11 0.83 13.65
N LYS A 141 12.45 -0.16 14.26
CA LYS A 141 13.05 -1.48 14.54
C LYS A 141 12.93 -2.46 13.37
N LEU A 142 11.93 -2.28 12.52
CA LEU A 142 11.64 -3.19 11.41
C LEU A 142 12.36 -2.78 10.12
N ARG A 143 12.72 -1.51 9.97
CA ARG A 143 13.49 -1.01 8.83
C ARG A 143 14.89 -1.63 8.78
N GLY A 144 15.48 -1.66 7.59
CA GLY A 144 16.84 -2.14 7.39
C GLY A 144 16.99 -3.67 7.36
N ARG A 145 15.88 -4.39 7.39
CA ARG A 145 15.84 -5.86 7.30
C ARG A 145 14.84 -6.30 6.25
N VAL A 146 15.06 -7.46 5.65
CA VAL A 146 14.12 -8.07 4.71
C VAL A 146 13.17 -8.98 5.49
N HIS A 147 11.88 -8.71 5.35
CA HIS A 147 10.81 -9.54 5.90
C HIS A 147 10.13 -10.34 4.79
N GLN A 148 9.13 -11.14 5.12
CA GLN A 148 8.43 -12.00 4.19
C GLN A 148 6.92 -11.90 4.38
N TYR A 149 6.19 -11.91 3.29
CA TYR A 149 4.74 -12.05 3.25
C TYR A 149 4.36 -12.96 2.09
N GLN A 150 3.73 -14.10 2.37
CA GLN A 150 3.39 -15.12 1.37
C GLN A 150 4.57 -15.50 0.45
N GLY A 151 5.77 -15.58 1.04
CA GLY A 151 6.99 -15.90 0.30
C GLY A 151 7.58 -14.74 -0.51
N VAL A 152 6.98 -13.56 -0.46
CA VAL A 152 7.48 -12.36 -1.13
C VAL A 152 8.31 -11.51 -0.16
N PRO A 153 9.51 -11.05 -0.55
CA PRO A 153 10.30 -10.15 0.28
C PRO A 153 9.53 -8.84 0.56
N VAL A 154 9.56 -8.40 1.81
CA VAL A 154 8.93 -7.15 2.26
C VAL A 154 9.99 -6.22 2.82
N ILE A 155 10.04 -5.01 2.29
CA ILE A 155 10.86 -3.91 2.80
C ILE A 155 9.93 -2.89 3.47
N VAL A 156 10.30 -2.50 4.67
CA VAL A 156 9.53 -1.56 5.50
C VAL A 156 10.08 -0.16 5.33
N THR A 157 9.21 0.82 5.14
CA THR A 157 9.58 2.24 5.12
C THR A 157 8.48 3.11 5.72
N TYR A 158 8.73 4.41 5.79
CA TYR A 158 7.77 5.39 6.27
C TYR A 158 6.70 5.68 5.22
N HIS A 159 5.49 6.00 5.68
CA HIS A 159 4.42 6.46 4.80
C HIS A 159 4.75 7.85 4.22
N PRO A 160 4.47 8.12 2.94
CA PRO A 160 4.75 9.43 2.34
C PRO A 160 4.12 10.61 3.09
N ALA A 161 2.91 10.45 3.63
CA ALA A 161 2.27 11.51 4.43
C ALA A 161 3.09 11.86 5.68
N TYR A 162 3.70 10.86 6.32
CA TYR A 162 4.62 11.10 7.43
C TYR A 162 5.85 11.89 6.99
N LEU A 163 6.43 11.55 5.83
CA LEU A 163 7.61 12.23 5.29
C LEU A 163 7.34 13.68 4.90
N LEU A 164 6.09 14.00 4.51
CA LEU A 164 5.69 15.39 4.28
C LEU A 164 5.70 16.21 5.57
N ARG A 165 5.34 15.60 6.70
CA ARG A 165 5.38 16.24 8.02
C ARG A 165 6.77 16.23 8.64
N THR A 166 7.61 15.26 8.30
CA THR A 166 8.94 15.05 8.86
C THR A 166 9.96 14.86 7.73
N PRO A 167 10.27 15.94 6.98
CA PRO A 167 11.15 15.83 5.79
C PRO A 167 12.56 15.31 6.10
N SER A 168 13.03 15.46 7.34
CA SER A 168 14.34 14.95 7.77
C SER A 168 14.45 13.44 7.67
N ASP A 169 13.33 12.70 7.70
CA ASP A 169 13.34 11.24 7.58
C ASP A 169 13.32 10.75 6.12
N LYS A 170 13.29 11.65 5.13
CA LYS A 170 13.40 11.26 3.72
C LYS A 170 14.70 10.51 3.42
N ALA A 171 15.80 10.86 4.08
CA ALA A 171 17.06 10.14 3.93
C ALA A 171 16.95 8.69 4.36
N LYS A 172 16.19 8.41 5.44
CA LYS A 172 15.92 7.04 5.89
C LYS A 172 15.07 6.27 4.89
N ALA A 173 14.03 6.92 4.35
CA ALA A 173 13.20 6.32 3.30
C ALA A 173 14.03 6.00 2.04
N TRP A 174 14.96 6.87 1.68
CA TRP A 174 15.88 6.60 0.57
C TRP A 174 16.74 5.36 0.83
N ALA A 175 17.27 5.20 2.04
CA ALA A 175 18.02 4.00 2.41
C ALA A 175 17.15 2.73 2.29
N ASP A 176 15.87 2.81 2.66
CA ASP A 176 14.92 1.70 2.53
C ASP A 176 14.67 1.35 1.05
N LEU A 177 14.53 2.36 0.18
CA LEU A 177 14.39 2.14 -1.26
C LEU A 177 15.64 1.50 -1.86
N CYS A 178 16.82 1.91 -1.44
CA CYS A 178 18.08 1.30 -1.87
C CYS A 178 18.15 -0.17 -1.47
N LEU A 179 17.73 -0.50 -0.23
CA LEU A 179 17.64 -1.89 0.20
C LEU A 179 16.66 -2.69 -0.66
N ALA A 180 15.52 -2.09 -1.01
CA ALA A 180 14.54 -2.71 -1.89
C ALA A 180 15.11 -3.05 -3.26
N LEU A 181 15.96 -2.18 -3.83
CA LEU A 181 16.59 -2.42 -5.11
C LEU A 181 17.58 -3.61 -5.11
N GLU A 182 18.07 -3.99 -3.94
CA GLU A 182 19.01 -5.10 -3.80
C GLU A 182 18.32 -6.48 -3.79
N GLN A 183 16.99 -6.52 -3.74
CA GLN A 183 16.23 -7.78 -3.63
C GLN A 183 15.82 -8.40 -5.00
#